data_0d2cfab459b32278367895ec06aecadb
#
_entry.id   0d2cfab459b32278367895ec06aecadb
#
_cell.length_a   1.000
_cell.length_b   1.000
_cell.length_c   1.000
_cell.angle_alpha   90.00
_cell.angle_beta   90.00
_cell.angle_gamma   90.00
#
_symmetry.space_group_name_H-M   'P 1'
#
loop_
_entity.id
_entity.type
_entity.pdbx_description
1 polymer ?
#
loop_
_entity_poly.entity_id
_entity_poly.type
_entity_poly.pdbx_seq_one_letter_code
_entity_poly.pdbx_strand_id
1 'polypeptide(L)'
;MRVGIDLLEIARITRIAAHSGGRRIVFSTAELAYADTLGAVRCTEYLAGRFCAKEATAKALGRGLGQGLTWREIEVLADAHGAPQVLLSGGARTVAEQAGIGRIDLSLSHQGGLVVCVAVALPREAPAPASPCEAPAPASPCTDPHGTSPGRTAGAPS
;
A
#
# COMPACT_ATOMS: atom_id res chain seq x y z
N MET A 1 15.11 -0.06 -1.16
CA MET A 1 14.42 0.96 -1.97
C MET A 1 14.79 0.78 -3.43
N ARG A 2 13.83 0.83 -4.35
CA ARG A 2 14.03 0.84 -5.81
C ARG A 2 13.21 1.97 -6.42
N VAL A 3 13.66 2.49 -7.56
CA VAL A 3 12.99 3.58 -8.27
C VAL A 3 12.73 3.15 -9.70
N GLY A 4 11.54 3.44 -10.20
CA GLY A 4 11.17 3.32 -11.60
C GLY A 4 10.67 4.67 -12.10
N ILE A 5 11.03 5.01 -13.32
CA ILE A 5 10.55 6.22 -13.99
C ILE A 5 10.06 5.87 -15.38
N ASP A 6 8.97 6.51 -15.77
CA ASP A 6 8.46 6.45 -17.13
C ASP A 6 8.05 7.84 -17.62
N LEU A 7 8.18 8.07 -18.92
CA LEU A 7 7.80 9.29 -19.63
C LEU A 7 7.18 8.88 -20.96
N LEU A 8 6.01 9.45 -21.27
CA LEU A 8 5.36 9.19 -22.56
C LEU A 8 4.60 10.41 -23.07
N GLU A 9 4.37 10.42 -24.37
CA GLU A 9 3.46 11.36 -25.02
C GLU A 9 2.00 10.90 -24.86
N ILE A 10 1.12 11.81 -24.42
CA ILE A 10 -0.31 11.53 -24.25
C ILE A 10 -0.94 11.03 -25.55
N ALA A 11 -0.49 11.57 -26.70
CA ALA A 11 -0.94 11.16 -28.04
C ALA A 11 -0.72 9.65 -28.32
N ARG A 12 0.27 9.01 -27.69
CA ARG A 12 0.47 7.55 -27.81
C ARG A 12 -0.71 6.76 -27.25
N ILE A 13 -1.29 7.24 -26.15
CA ILE A 13 -2.43 6.58 -25.48
C ILE A 13 -3.70 6.74 -26.30
N THR A 14 -3.89 7.83 -27.00
CA THR A 14 -5.04 8.02 -27.88
C THR A 14 -5.18 6.86 -28.86
N ARG A 15 -4.08 6.36 -29.42
CA ARG A 15 -4.06 5.21 -30.33
C ARG A 15 -4.43 3.89 -29.63
N ILE A 16 -3.92 3.66 -28.42
CA ILE A 16 -4.25 2.46 -27.62
C ILE A 16 -5.71 2.52 -27.17
N ALA A 17 -6.17 3.68 -26.73
CA ALA A 17 -7.51 3.90 -26.23
C ALA A 17 -8.60 3.87 -27.33
N ALA A 18 -8.23 4.12 -28.58
CA ALA A 18 -9.15 4.05 -29.73
C ALA A 18 -9.66 2.60 -30.00
N HIS A 19 -8.93 1.59 -29.55
CA HIS A 19 -9.30 0.19 -29.73
C HIS A 19 -9.86 -0.38 -28.41
N SER A 20 -11.12 -0.78 -28.39
CA SER A 20 -11.79 -1.34 -27.20
C SER A 20 -11.05 -2.56 -26.61
N GLY A 21 -10.44 -3.39 -27.45
CA GLY A 21 -9.58 -4.50 -27.03
C GLY A 21 -8.32 -4.03 -26.32
N GLY A 22 -7.63 -2.99 -26.84
CA GLY A 22 -6.41 -2.44 -26.25
C GLY A 22 -6.66 -1.84 -24.86
N ARG A 23 -7.77 -1.09 -24.68
CA ARG A 23 -8.16 -0.53 -23.38
C ARG A 23 -8.30 -1.62 -22.31
N ARG A 24 -9.00 -2.72 -22.64
CA ARG A 24 -9.29 -3.82 -21.70
C ARG A 24 -8.07 -4.66 -21.35
N ILE A 25 -7.05 -4.69 -22.20
CA ILE A 25 -5.79 -5.40 -21.92
C ILE A 25 -4.96 -4.60 -20.92
N VAL A 26 -4.91 -3.27 -21.09
CA VAL A 26 -4.03 -2.39 -20.32
C VAL A 26 -4.65 -1.95 -19.00
N PHE A 27 -5.92 -1.55 -19.04
CA PHE A 27 -6.55 -0.91 -17.90
C PHE A 27 -7.51 -1.88 -17.17
N SER A 28 -7.57 -1.74 -15.86
CA SER A 28 -8.52 -2.48 -15.02
C SER A 28 -9.96 -1.98 -15.22
N THR A 29 -10.92 -2.76 -14.75
CA THR A 29 -12.33 -2.36 -14.79
C THR A 29 -12.60 -1.08 -14.01
N ALA A 30 -11.95 -0.91 -12.84
CA ALA A 30 -12.11 0.27 -12.01
C ALA A 30 -11.49 1.52 -12.67
N GLU A 31 -10.30 1.39 -13.27
CA GLU A 31 -9.66 2.47 -14.02
C GLU A 31 -10.52 2.93 -15.20
N LEU A 32 -11.11 1.99 -15.93
CA LEU A 32 -11.98 2.30 -17.07
C LEU A 32 -13.31 2.91 -16.62
N ALA A 33 -13.91 2.40 -15.56
CA ALA A 33 -15.14 2.96 -15.02
C ALA A 33 -14.97 4.43 -14.61
N TYR A 34 -13.85 4.77 -13.98
CA TYR A 34 -13.56 6.16 -13.67
C TYR A 34 -13.27 7.00 -14.93
N ALA A 35 -12.46 6.48 -15.86
CA ALA A 35 -12.16 7.17 -17.12
C ALA A 35 -13.43 7.53 -17.92
N ASP A 36 -14.43 6.64 -17.91
CA ASP A 36 -15.68 6.82 -18.65
C ASP A 36 -16.60 7.90 -18.02
N THR A 37 -16.31 8.35 -16.77
CA THR A 37 -16.99 9.51 -16.17
C THR A 37 -16.41 10.86 -16.62
N LEU A 38 -15.25 10.84 -17.29
CA LEU A 38 -14.50 12.04 -17.66
C LEU A 38 -14.84 12.49 -19.08
N GLY A 39 -14.74 13.80 -19.33
CA GLY A 39 -14.77 14.31 -20.71
C GLY A 39 -13.54 13.84 -21.51
N ALA A 40 -13.68 13.78 -22.85
CA ALA A 40 -12.72 13.13 -23.76
C ALA A 40 -11.25 13.50 -23.52
N VAL A 41 -10.93 14.79 -23.33
CA VAL A 41 -9.56 15.25 -23.08
C VAL A 41 -9.04 14.71 -21.74
N ARG A 42 -9.82 14.89 -20.66
CA ARG A 42 -9.46 14.43 -19.32
C ARG A 42 -9.38 12.90 -19.24
N CYS A 43 -10.23 12.19 -19.96
CA CYS A 43 -10.16 10.73 -20.08
C CYS A 43 -8.81 10.29 -20.66
N THR A 44 -8.36 10.94 -21.75
CA THR A 44 -7.08 10.60 -22.39
C THR A 44 -5.89 10.91 -21.47
N GLU A 45 -5.89 12.07 -20.81
CA GLU A 45 -4.86 12.44 -19.82
C GLU A 45 -4.81 11.46 -18.65
N TYR A 46 -5.98 11.10 -18.11
CA TYR A 46 -6.11 10.14 -17.04
C TYR A 46 -5.53 8.77 -17.43
N LEU A 47 -5.95 8.23 -18.57
CA LEU A 47 -5.44 6.94 -19.05
C LEU A 47 -3.94 6.97 -19.34
N ALA A 48 -3.43 8.09 -19.87
CA ALA A 48 -1.98 8.28 -20.06
C ALA A 48 -1.24 8.25 -18.71
N GLY A 49 -1.75 8.92 -17.68
CA GLY A 49 -1.20 8.86 -16.34
C GLY A 49 -1.18 7.45 -15.76
N ARG A 50 -2.27 6.69 -15.95
CA ARG A 50 -2.35 5.29 -15.48
C ARG A 50 -1.37 4.38 -16.21
N PHE A 51 -1.25 4.53 -17.52
CA PHE A 51 -0.27 3.80 -18.31
C PHE A 51 1.17 4.07 -17.83
N CYS A 52 1.54 5.34 -17.73
CA CYS A 52 2.84 5.78 -17.27
C CYS A 52 3.15 5.24 -15.86
N ALA A 53 2.18 5.28 -14.94
CA ALA A 53 2.33 4.76 -13.59
C ALA A 53 2.56 3.24 -13.54
N LYS A 54 1.87 2.47 -14.39
CA LYS A 54 2.07 1.01 -14.52
C LYS A 54 3.48 0.69 -15.02
N GLU A 55 3.97 1.40 -16.04
CA GLU A 55 5.33 1.23 -16.56
C GLU A 55 6.39 1.61 -15.51
N ALA A 56 6.22 2.75 -14.83
CA ALA A 56 7.12 3.15 -13.75
C ALA A 56 7.13 2.11 -12.61
N THR A 57 5.97 1.59 -12.24
CA THR A 57 5.83 0.54 -11.22
C THR A 57 6.53 -0.74 -11.63
N ALA A 58 6.34 -1.22 -12.87
CA ALA A 58 7.00 -2.41 -13.38
C ALA A 58 8.54 -2.26 -13.36
N LYS A 59 9.06 -1.08 -13.74
CA LYS A 59 10.49 -0.75 -13.64
C LYS A 59 10.98 -0.77 -12.19
N ALA A 60 10.22 -0.25 -11.24
CA ALA A 60 10.56 -0.31 -9.81
C ALA A 60 10.55 -1.75 -9.28
N LEU A 61 9.68 -2.61 -9.80
CA LEU A 61 9.67 -4.06 -9.50
C LEU A 61 10.86 -4.79 -10.14
N GLY A 62 11.58 -4.16 -11.10
CA GLY A 62 12.69 -4.77 -11.82
C GLY A 62 12.25 -5.76 -12.90
N ARG A 63 11.04 -5.63 -13.41
CA ARG A 63 10.44 -6.47 -14.45
C ARG A 63 9.83 -5.61 -15.54
N GLY A 64 9.90 -6.10 -16.78
CA GLY A 64 9.15 -5.51 -17.89
C GLY A 64 7.70 -6.04 -17.92
N LEU A 65 6.76 -5.20 -18.36
CA LEU A 65 5.42 -5.65 -18.70
C LEU A 65 5.50 -6.62 -19.87
N GLY A 66 4.82 -7.77 -19.74
CA GLY A 66 4.96 -8.90 -20.66
C GLY A 66 6.05 -9.92 -20.28
N GLN A 67 6.89 -9.63 -19.27
CA GLN A 67 7.90 -10.55 -18.74
C GLN A 67 7.43 -11.16 -17.40
N GLY A 68 6.28 -11.80 -17.41
CA GLY A 68 5.65 -12.36 -16.20
C GLY A 68 4.81 -11.37 -15.40
N LEU A 69 4.65 -10.13 -15.89
CA LEU A 69 3.71 -9.14 -15.37
C LEU A 69 2.68 -8.80 -16.45
N THR A 70 1.42 -8.73 -16.06
CA THR A 70 0.36 -8.21 -16.91
C THR A 70 -0.04 -6.81 -16.49
N TRP A 71 -0.52 -6.01 -17.44
CA TRP A 71 -0.94 -4.63 -17.19
C TRP A 71 -1.98 -4.48 -16.09
N ARG A 72 -2.91 -5.44 -16.01
CA ARG A 72 -4.05 -5.41 -15.08
C ARG A 72 -3.68 -5.83 -13.66
N GLU A 73 -2.52 -6.47 -13.48
CA GLU A 73 -2.00 -6.82 -12.17
C GLU A 73 -1.42 -5.62 -11.41
N ILE A 74 -1.19 -4.51 -12.13
CA ILE A 74 -0.81 -3.22 -11.55
C ILE A 74 -2.00 -2.27 -11.75
N GLU A 75 -2.85 -2.13 -10.75
CA GLU A 75 -3.98 -1.21 -10.79
C GLU A 75 -3.58 0.11 -10.11
N VAL A 76 -3.95 1.24 -10.72
CA VAL A 76 -3.62 2.57 -10.18
C VAL A 76 -4.90 3.39 -10.05
N LEU A 77 -5.36 3.58 -8.83
CA LEU A 77 -6.55 4.35 -8.50
C LEU A 77 -6.16 5.66 -7.79
N ALA A 78 -7.09 6.56 -7.63
CA ALA A 78 -6.92 7.75 -6.81
C ALA A 78 -7.51 7.49 -5.41
N ASP A 79 -6.84 7.98 -4.37
CA ASP A 79 -7.43 8.03 -3.04
C ASP A 79 -8.46 9.19 -2.91
N ALA A 80 -8.99 9.39 -1.72
CA ALA A 80 -9.99 10.43 -1.43
C ALA A 80 -9.46 11.86 -1.67
N HIS A 81 -8.15 12.05 -1.73
CA HIS A 81 -7.48 13.34 -1.98
C HIS A 81 -6.96 13.46 -3.42
N GLY A 82 -7.19 12.44 -4.27
CA GLY A 82 -6.72 12.42 -5.64
C GLY A 82 -5.29 11.89 -5.82
N ALA A 83 -4.61 11.48 -4.75
CA ALA A 83 -3.27 10.92 -4.84
C ALA A 83 -3.30 9.49 -5.45
N PRO A 84 -2.36 9.16 -6.35
CA PRO A 84 -2.32 7.86 -7.00
C PRO A 84 -1.90 6.77 -6.00
N GLN A 85 -2.69 5.70 -5.94
CA GLN A 85 -2.44 4.51 -5.14
C GLN A 85 -2.22 3.30 -6.04
N VAL A 86 -1.19 2.50 -5.76
CA VAL A 86 -0.88 1.26 -6.48
C VAL A 86 -1.45 0.07 -5.74
N LEU A 87 -2.21 -0.74 -6.45
CA LEU A 87 -2.69 -2.04 -6.00
C LEU A 87 -2.06 -3.12 -6.87
N LEU A 88 -1.33 -4.05 -6.25
CA LEU A 88 -0.71 -5.18 -6.94
C LEU A 88 -1.52 -6.45 -6.73
N SER A 89 -1.68 -7.23 -7.81
CA SER A 89 -2.32 -8.55 -7.79
C SER A 89 -1.49 -9.56 -8.57
N GLY A 90 -1.88 -10.83 -8.55
CA GLY A 90 -1.27 -11.87 -9.38
C GLY A 90 0.25 -11.91 -9.33
N GLY A 91 0.88 -12.01 -10.49
CA GLY A 91 2.34 -12.07 -10.65
C GLY A 91 3.05 -10.82 -10.15
N ALA A 92 2.45 -9.63 -10.31
CA ALA A 92 3.05 -8.38 -9.83
C ALA A 92 3.17 -8.36 -8.30
N ARG A 93 2.17 -8.86 -7.60
CA ARG A 93 2.21 -9.01 -6.14
C ARG A 93 3.27 -10.03 -5.72
N THR A 94 3.33 -11.18 -6.38
CA THR A 94 4.35 -12.21 -6.10
C THR A 94 5.78 -11.66 -6.28
N VAL A 95 6.03 -10.91 -7.36
CA VAL A 95 7.34 -10.27 -7.60
C VAL A 95 7.67 -9.27 -6.50
N ALA A 96 6.72 -8.44 -6.08
CA ALA A 96 6.92 -7.49 -4.99
C ALA A 96 7.27 -8.19 -3.67
N GLU A 97 6.54 -9.25 -3.32
CA GLU A 97 6.76 -10.06 -2.11
C GLU A 97 8.14 -10.72 -2.12
N GLN A 98 8.55 -11.34 -3.23
CA GLN A 98 9.87 -11.95 -3.40
C GLN A 98 11.01 -10.93 -3.32
N ALA A 99 10.76 -9.69 -3.76
CA ALA A 99 11.72 -8.60 -3.68
C ALA A 99 11.72 -7.88 -2.32
N GLY A 100 10.89 -8.32 -1.35
CA GLY A 100 10.75 -7.69 -0.05
C GLY A 100 10.14 -6.28 -0.10
N ILE A 101 9.39 -5.96 -1.17
CA ILE A 101 8.72 -4.67 -1.34
C ILE A 101 7.39 -4.70 -0.58
N GLY A 102 7.19 -3.74 0.31
CA GLY A 102 5.96 -3.61 1.11
C GLY A 102 5.02 -2.52 0.59
N ARG A 103 5.56 -1.45 -0.02
CA ARG A 103 4.79 -0.31 -0.53
C ARG A 103 5.43 0.27 -1.78
N ILE A 104 4.59 0.83 -2.65
CA ILE A 104 5.02 1.59 -3.81
C ILE A 104 4.31 2.94 -3.79
N ASP A 105 5.08 4.02 -3.73
CA ASP A 105 4.57 5.38 -3.81
C ASP A 105 4.75 5.91 -5.22
N LEU A 106 3.79 6.69 -5.71
CA LEU A 106 3.80 7.28 -7.03
C LEU A 106 3.76 8.80 -6.96
N SER A 107 4.47 9.43 -7.89
CA SER A 107 4.32 10.84 -8.21
C SER A 107 4.15 11.01 -9.71
N LEU A 108 3.10 11.72 -10.11
CA LEU A 108 2.74 11.97 -11.50
C LEU A 108 2.73 13.47 -11.80
N SER A 109 3.24 13.84 -12.96
CA SER A 109 3.09 15.19 -13.51
C SER A 109 2.79 15.10 -15.00
N HIS A 110 2.01 16.06 -15.52
CA HIS A 110 1.75 16.17 -16.96
C HIS A 110 1.80 17.62 -17.38
N GLN A 111 2.47 17.88 -18.52
CA GLN A 111 2.59 19.21 -19.12
C GLN A 111 2.97 19.09 -20.59
N GLY A 112 2.43 19.97 -21.43
CA GLY A 112 2.85 20.07 -22.83
C GLY A 112 2.62 18.79 -23.66
N GLY A 113 1.57 18.03 -23.35
CA GLY A 113 1.29 16.76 -24.04
C GLY A 113 2.13 15.58 -23.57
N LEU A 114 2.97 15.76 -22.54
CA LEU A 114 3.76 14.72 -21.91
C LEU A 114 3.19 14.34 -20.54
N VAL A 115 3.40 13.10 -20.13
CA VAL A 115 3.19 12.64 -18.76
C VAL A 115 4.43 11.92 -18.27
N VAL A 116 4.82 12.19 -17.04
CA VAL A 116 5.92 11.51 -16.35
C VAL A 116 5.40 10.92 -15.04
N CYS A 117 5.90 9.74 -14.70
CA CYS A 117 5.64 9.10 -13.42
C CYS A 117 6.94 8.58 -12.80
N VAL A 118 7.08 8.81 -11.51
CA VAL A 118 8.09 8.18 -10.66
C VAL A 118 7.40 7.22 -9.72
N ALA A 119 7.91 5.99 -9.65
CA ALA A 119 7.50 4.97 -8.68
C ALA A 119 8.65 4.69 -7.72
N VAL A 120 8.39 4.74 -6.43
CA VAL A 120 9.36 4.43 -5.37
C VAL A 120 8.89 3.19 -4.63
N ALA A 121 9.58 2.09 -4.83
CA ALA A 121 9.33 0.83 -4.13
C ALA A 121 10.10 0.80 -2.81
N LEU A 122 9.39 0.70 -1.72
CA LEU A 122 9.90 0.69 -0.35
C LEU A 122 9.90 -0.74 0.21
N PRO A 123 10.89 -1.09 1.05
CA PRO A 123 10.91 -2.41 1.68
C PRO A 123 9.70 -2.57 2.60
N ARG A 124 9.33 -3.84 2.83
CA ARG A 124 8.38 -4.18 3.89
C ARG A 124 9.04 -3.85 5.23
N GLU A 125 8.34 -3.07 6.04
CA GLU A 125 8.79 -2.85 7.43
C GLU A 125 8.79 -4.19 8.17
N ALA A 126 9.88 -4.47 8.90
CA ALA A 126 9.89 -5.58 9.82
C ALA A 126 8.80 -5.34 10.88
N PRO A 127 8.06 -6.38 11.31
CA PRO A 127 7.14 -6.22 12.42
C PRO A 127 7.92 -5.64 13.61
N ALA A 128 7.36 -4.60 14.22
CA ALA A 128 7.96 -4.03 15.44
C ALA A 128 8.26 -5.17 16.43
N PRO A 129 9.43 -5.19 17.07
CA PRO A 129 9.70 -6.20 18.10
C PRO A 129 8.56 -6.15 19.11
N ALA A 130 7.98 -7.33 19.41
CA ALA A 130 6.93 -7.43 20.41
C ALA A 130 7.46 -6.75 21.67
N SER A 131 6.71 -5.78 22.19
CA SER A 131 7.04 -5.17 23.48
C SER A 131 7.27 -6.30 24.49
N PRO A 132 8.36 -6.26 25.29
CA PRO A 132 8.54 -7.24 26.35
C PRO A 132 7.25 -7.27 27.15
N CYS A 133 6.66 -8.46 27.26
CA CYS A 133 5.47 -8.68 28.07
C CYS A 133 5.76 -8.11 29.45
N GLU A 134 5.07 -7.06 29.84
CA GLU A 134 5.15 -6.49 31.17
C GLU A 134 4.84 -7.63 32.14
N ALA A 135 5.83 -8.03 32.93
CA ALA A 135 5.67 -9.09 33.91
C ALA A 135 4.48 -8.74 34.82
N PRO A 136 3.57 -9.70 35.10
CA PRO A 136 2.45 -9.41 35.99
C PRO A 136 2.99 -8.89 37.31
N ALA A 137 2.45 -7.75 37.76
CA ALA A 137 2.79 -7.14 39.05
C ALA A 137 2.67 -8.21 40.15
N PRO A 138 3.62 -8.24 41.12
CA PRO A 138 3.54 -9.21 42.23
C PRO A 138 2.22 -9.01 42.98
N ALA A 139 1.50 -10.11 43.19
CA ALA A 139 0.24 -10.12 43.91
C ALA A 139 0.44 -9.52 45.31
N SER A 140 -0.36 -8.53 45.64
CA SER A 140 -0.42 -7.93 46.97
C SER A 140 -0.73 -9.03 47.98
N PRO A 141 -0.07 -9.06 49.18
CA PRO A 141 -0.35 -10.05 50.20
C PRO A 141 -1.80 -9.89 50.69
N CYS A 142 -2.54 -11.00 50.72
CA CYS A 142 -3.86 -11.08 51.34
C CYS A 142 -3.74 -10.71 52.82
N THR A 143 -4.36 -9.61 53.24
CA THR A 143 -4.61 -9.33 54.67
C THR A 143 -5.76 -10.20 55.10
N ASP A 144 -5.53 -11.14 56.02
CA ASP A 144 -6.53 -11.96 56.66
C ASP A 144 -7.47 -11.07 57.51
N PRO A 145 -8.80 -11.19 57.39
CA PRO A 145 -9.75 -10.35 58.11
C PRO A 145 -10.17 -10.94 59.48
N HIS A 146 -9.47 -11.94 60.03
CA HIS A 146 -9.84 -12.51 61.34
C HIS A 146 -8.75 -12.28 62.40
N GLY A 147 -8.80 -11.10 62.99
CA GLY A 147 -8.16 -10.79 64.27
C GLY A 147 -8.89 -11.47 65.41
N THR A 148 -8.38 -12.62 65.86
CA THR A 148 -8.75 -13.20 67.16
C THR A 148 -7.76 -12.70 68.20
N SER A 149 -8.23 -11.79 69.05
CA SER A 149 -7.60 -11.39 70.33
C SER A 149 -7.56 -12.57 71.30
N PRO A 150 -6.44 -12.90 71.94
CA PRO A 150 -6.46 -13.66 73.16
C PRO A 150 -6.48 -12.75 74.39
N GLY A 151 -7.41 -13.12 75.27
CA GLY A 151 -7.79 -12.40 76.46
C GLY A 151 -6.71 -12.22 77.53
N ARG A 152 -6.89 -11.18 78.24
CA ARG A 152 -6.28 -10.85 79.52
C ARG A 152 -6.59 -11.97 80.53
N THR A 153 -5.60 -12.48 81.22
CA THR A 153 -5.74 -13.02 82.54
C THR A 153 -4.87 -12.26 83.53
N ALA A 154 -5.55 -11.70 84.50
CA ALA A 154 -4.99 -11.08 85.71
C ALA A 154 -4.49 -12.12 86.66
N GLY A 155 -3.47 -11.79 87.43
CA GLY A 155 -3.01 -12.56 88.59
C GLY A 155 -1.94 -11.83 89.34
N ALA A 156 -2.28 -11.08 90.35
CA ALA A 156 -1.42 -10.72 91.48
C ALA A 156 -1.69 -11.79 92.59
N PRO A 157 -1.07 -11.80 93.80
CA PRO A 157 0.05 -11.04 94.31
C PRO A 157 1.03 -11.89 95.10
N SER A 158 2.15 -11.43 95.55
CA SER A 158 2.79 -11.35 96.87
C SER A 158 4.22 -10.89 96.77
#